data_98dc5dc0026aafc539b8c7f81942b14a
#
_entry.id   98dc5dc0026aafc539b8c7f81942b14a
#
_cell.length_a   1.000
_cell.length_b   1.000
_cell.length_c   1.000
_cell.angle_alpha   90.00
_cell.angle_beta   90.00
_cell.angle_gamma   90.00
#
_symmetry.space_group_name_H-M   'P 1'
#
loop_
_entity.id
_entity.type
_entity.pdbx_description
1 polymer ?
#
loop_
_entity_poly.entity_id
_entity_poly.type
_entity_poly.pdbx_seq_one_letter_code
_entity_poly.pdbx_strand_id
1 'polypeptide(L)'
;MPKTVKRKKTKTIKPKINKKVKTKVSTQSKGINKGPIKISKTYIPKENEKYMCEKHKVFFRIKLQEWRKELVRANNEALYNGSMDDNSISADIIDQASSYTDKNVEMKAINRQIKLISEIDKALIRIKDD
;
A
#
# COMPACT_ATOMS: atom_id res chain seq x y z
N MET A 1 -48.59 13.72 46.74
CA MET A 1 -47.33 14.14 47.33
C MET A 1 -46.25 13.20 46.88
N PRO A 2 -45.38 13.55 45.91
CA PRO A 2 -44.29 12.67 45.47
C PRO A 2 -43.04 12.92 46.33
N LYS A 3 -42.40 11.80 46.75
CA LYS A 3 -41.22 11.77 47.59
C LYS A 3 -39.95 12.07 46.77
N THR A 4 -39.21 13.09 47.20
CA THR A 4 -37.93 13.55 46.66
C THR A 4 -36.82 12.52 46.91
N VAL A 5 -36.20 11.96 45.84
CA VAL A 5 -35.05 11.09 45.93
C VAL A 5 -33.75 11.92 45.91
N LYS A 6 -33.01 11.89 46.98
CA LYS A 6 -31.71 12.57 47.13
C LYS A 6 -30.61 11.85 46.31
N ARG A 7 -30.05 12.52 45.31
CA ARG A 7 -28.86 12.07 44.56
C ARG A 7 -27.59 12.12 45.44
N LYS A 8 -26.95 10.97 45.67
CA LYS A 8 -25.64 10.88 46.31
C LYS A 8 -24.55 11.29 45.29
N LYS A 9 -23.70 12.25 45.73
CA LYS A 9 -22.50 12.70 44.98
C LYS A 9 -21.43 11.60 45.03
N THR A 10 -21.06 11.06 43.85
CA THR A 10 -19.90 10.17 43.71
C THR A 10 -18.61 10.99 43.71
N LYS A 11 -17.69 10.62 44.63
CA LYS A 11 -16.34 11.23 44.75
C LYS A 11 -15.44 10.72 43.63
N THR A 12 -14.89 11.64 42.85
CA THR A 12 -13.87 11.38 41.83
C THR A 12 -12.55 10.98 42.48
N ILE A 13 -12.11 9.76 42.28
CA ILE A 13 -10.80 9.26 42.73
C ILE A 13 -9.77 9.56 41.64
N LYS A 14 -8.80 10.43 41.95
CA LYS A 14 -7.66 10.70 41.07
C LYS A 14 -6.63 9.57 41.21
N PRO A 15 -6.11 8.99 40.11
CA PRO A 15 -5.03 8.01 40.23
C PRO A 15 -3.70 8.70 40.55
N LYS A 16 -3.02 8.21 41.59
CA LYS A 16 -1.66 8.62 41.95
C LYS A 16 -0.65 8.07 40.94
N ILE A 17 0.11 8.97 40.31
CA ILE A 17 1.26 8.66 39.47
C ILE A 17 2.40 8.16 40.37
N ASN A 18 2.75 6.88 40.26
CA ASN A 18 3.95 6.34 40.90
C ASN A 18 5.19 6.64 40.04
N LYS A 19 6.15 7.31 40.71
CA LYS A 19 7.48 7.63 40.18
C LYS A 19 8.40 6.42 40.17
N LYS A 20 9.17 6.32 39.05
CA LYS A 20 10.53 5.76 38.93
C LYS A 20 10.78 4.30 39.30
N VAL A 21 10.92 3.49 38.25
CA VAL A 21 11.97 2.47 38.23
C VAL A 21 12.90 2.79 37.07
N LYS A 22 14.12 3.22 37.37
CA LYS A 22 15.22 3.38 36.41
C LYS A 22 15.86 2.00 36.22
N THR A 23 15.46 1.27 35.19
CA THR A 23 16.24 0.11 34.72
C THR A 23 17.15 0.62 33.61
N LYS A 24 18.44 0.74 33.93
CA LYS A 24 19.48 0.95 32.92
C LYS A 24 19.65 -0.34 32.14
N VAL A 25 19.03 -0.45 30.98
CA VAL A 25 19.43 -1.40 29.97
C VAL A 25 20.31 -0.62 28.99
N SER A 26 21.61 -0.80 29.12
CA SER A 26 22.60 -0.34 28.16
C SER A 26 22.59 -1.26 26.95
N THR A 27 21.68 -0.99 26.01
CA THR A 27 21.78 -1.56 24.67
C THR A 27 22.45 -0.49 23.81
N GLN A 28 23.76 -0.60 23.65
CA GLN A 28 24.50 0.16 22.65
C GLN A 28 24.11 -0.33 21.25
N SER A 29 22.96 0.09 20.76
CA SER A 29 22.72 0.09 19.32
C SER A 29 23.53 1.27 18.74
N LYS A 30 24.68 0.97 18.17
CA LYS A 30 25.38 1.90 17.28
C LYS A 30 24.45 2.21 16.11
N GLY A 31 23.61 3.22 16.28
CA GLY A 31 22.84 3.84 15.20
C GLY A 31 23.80 4.52 14.25
N ILE A 32 24.25 3.76 13.26
CA ILE A 32 24.90 4.34 12.09
C ILE A 32 23.79 5.10 11.37
N ASN A 33 23.76 6.42 11.53
CA ASN A 33 22.96 7.34 10.73
C ASN A 33 23.50 7.27 9.28
N LYS A 34 23.16 6.20 8.56
CA LYS A 34 23.40 6.12 7.12
C LYS A 34 22.38 7.05 6.47
N GLY A 35 22.86 8.21 6.01
CA GLY A 35 22.06 9.12 5.19
C GLY A 35 21.45 8.37 3.99
N PRO A 36 20.45 8.95 3.30
CA PRO A 36 19.78 8.29 2.20
C PRO A 36 20.76 7.86 1.13
N ILE A 37 20.86 6.55 0.89
CA ILE A 37 21.78 6.00 -0.12
C ILE A 37 21.24 6.41 -1.49
N LYS A 38 22.00 7.28 -2.16
CA LYS A 38 21.73 7.68 -3.54
C LYS A 38 22.31 6.63 -4.49
N ILE A 39 21.46 6.00 -5.26
CA ILE A 39 21.85 5.05 -6.30
C ILE A 39 21.85 5.75 -7.65
N SER A 40 22.86 5.43 -8.51
CA SER A 40 22.86 5.88 -9.90
C SER A 40 21.64 5.31 -10.64
N LYS A 41 21.06 6.06 -11.58
CA LYS A 41 19.95 5.60 -12.43
C LYS A 41 20.30 4.36 -13.26
N THR A 42 21.57 4.15 -13.53
CA THR A 42 22.11 3.00 -14.30
C THR A 42 22.59 1.83 -13.43
N TYR A 43 22.31 1.89 -12.11
CA TYR A 43 22.71 0.82 -11.20
C TYR A 43 21.90 -0.45 -11.48
N ILE A 44 22.61 -1.57 -11.64
CA ILE A 44 22.04 -2.91 -11.76
C ILE A 44 22.69 -3.77 -10.67
N PRO A 45 21.90 -4.52 -9.86
CA PRO A 45 22.44 -5.45 -8.87
C PRO A 45 23.39 -6.48 -9.51
N LYS A 46 24.54 -6.71 -8.87
CA LYS A 46 25.55 -7.67 -9.34
C LYS A 46 25.56 -8.89 -8.43
N GLU A 47 25.89 -10.06 -8.99
CA GLU A 47 25.96 -11.32 -8.24
C GLU A 47 27.00 -11.31 -7.12
N ASN A 48 28.08 -10.52 -7.27
CA ASN A 48 29.14 -10.38 -6.27
C ASN A 48 28.75 -9.52 -5.06
N GLU A 49 27.58 -8.89 -5.06
CA GLU A 49 27.11 -8.08 -3.95
C GLU A 49 26.34 -8.94 -2.93
N LYS A 50 26.39 -8.55 -1.65
CA LYS A 50 25.63 -9.24 -0.62
C LYS A 50 24.14 -9.20 -0.94
N TYR A 51 23.47 -10.35 -0.89
CA TYR A 51 22.02 -10.46 -1.12
C TYR A 51 21.23 -9.45 -0.27
N MET A 52 20.29 -8.76 -0.89
CA MET A 52 19.41 -7.74 -0.28
C MET A 52 20.15 -6.68 0.55
N CYS A 53 21.35 -6.26 0.06
CA CYS A 53 22.02 -5.10 0.67
C CYS A 53 21.17 -3.83 0.50
N GLU A 54 21.48 -2.78 1.26
CA GLU A 54 20.70 -1.53 1.24
C GLU A 54 20.59 -0.90 -0.16
N LYS A 55 21.62 -1.07 -1.01
CA LYS A 55 21.58 -0.63 -2.42
C LYS A 55 20.52 -1.40 -3.21
N HIS A 56 20.41 -2.72 -3.01
CA HIS A 56 19.39 -3.55 -3.64
C HIS A 56 17.99 -3.13 -3.19
N LYS A 57 17.80 -2.92 -1.90
CA LYS A 57 16.49 -2.46 -1.35
C LYS A 57 16.05 -1.13 -1.98
N VAL A 58 16.96 -0.17 -2.14
CA VAL A 58 16.64 1.11 -2.79
C VAL A 58 16.34 0.92 -4.27
N PHE A 59 17.14 0.09 -4.99
CA PHE A 59 16.92 -0.22 -6.39
C PHE A 59 15.54 -0.86 -6.63
N PHE A 60 15.22 -1.91 -5.89
CA PHE A 60 13.92 -2.57 -6.03
C PHE A 60 12.76 -1.67 -5.63
N ARG A 61 12.91 -0.82 -4.61
CA ARG A 61 11.90 0.17 -4.25
C ARG A 61 11.58 1.11 -5.41
N ILE A 62 12.60 1.65 -6.06
CA ILE A 62 12.43 2.55 -7.22
C ILE A 62 11.72 1.81 -8.35
N LYS A 63 12.20 0.61 -8.72
CA LYS A 63 11.62 -0.19 -9.80
C LYS A 63 10.17 -0.59 -9.55
N LEU A 64 9.83 -1.01 -8.35
CA LEU A 64 8.46 -1.35 -7.97
C LEU A 64 7.54 -0.12 -7.99
N GLN A 65 8.03 1.05 -7.57
CA GLN A 65 7.26 2.28 -7.64
C GLN A 65 7.01 2.74 -9.07
N GLU A 66 7.99 2.63 -9.97
CA GLU A 66 7.84 2.92 -11.41
C GLU A 66 6.78 1.98 -12.01
N TRP A 67 6.93 0.68 -11.81
CA TRP A 67 6.01 -0.34 -12.31
C TRP A 67 4.58 -0.15 -11.78
N ARG A 68 4.44 0.15 -10.50
CA ARG A 68 3.14 0.49 -9.90
C ARG A 68 2.47 1.67 -10.62
N LYS A 69 3.23 2.74 -10.90
CA LYS A 69 2.70 3.92 -11.60
C LYS A 69 2.23 3.59 -13.01
N GLU A 70 3.00 2.80 -13.75
CA GLU A 70 2.66 2.34 -15.10
C GLU A 70 1.36 1.52 -15.09
N LEU A 71 1.24 0.55 -14.16
CA LEU A 71 0.02 -0.26 -14.03
C LEU A 71 -1.21 0.57 -13.66
N VAL A 72 -1.09 1.50 -12.73
CA VAL A 72 -2.20 2.40 -12.35
C VAL A 72 -2.62 3.25 -13.53
N ARG A 73 -1.65 3.79 -14.28
CA ARG A 73 -1.93 4.57 -15.49
C ARG A 73 -2.66 3.74 -16.53
N ALA A 74 -2.15 2.55 -16.85
CA ALA A 74 -2.75 1.65 -17.83
C ALA A 74 -4.18 1.24 -17.44
N ASN A 75 -4.42 0.96 -16.15
CA ASN A 75 -5.77 0.67 -15.65
C ASN A 75 -6.73 1.84 -15.80
N ASN A 76 -6.28 3.05 -15.49
CA ASN A 76 -7.11 4.25 -15.64
C ASN A 76 -7.44 4.53 -17.10
N GLU A 77 -6.48 4.34 -18.02
CA GLU A 77 -6.69 4.48 -19.46
C GLU A 77 -7.69 3.42 -19.98
N ALA A 78 -7.56 2.16 -19.55
CA ALA A 78 -8.48 1.09 -19.92
C ALA A 78 -9.92 1.37 -19.42
N LEU A 79 -10.07 1.78 -18.16
CA LEU A 79 -11.37 2.13 -17.60
C LEU A 79 -12.00 3.34 -18.29
N TYR A 80 -11.21 4.34 -18.65
CA TYR A 80 -11.69 5.52 -19.37
C TYR A 80 -12.19 5.14 -20.76
N ASN A 81 -11.41 4.36 -21.53
CA ASN A 81 -11.77 3.91 -22.86
C ASN A 81 -13.01 3.01 -22.81
N GLY A 82 -13.08 2.07 -21.86
CA GLY A 82 -14.23 1.19 -21.68
C GLY A 82 -15.52 1.92 -21.34
N SER A 83 -15.45 3.06 -20.62
CA SER A 83 -16.62 3.88 -20.30
C SER A 83 -17.11 4.74 -21.48
N MET A 84 -16.22 5.11 -22.40
CA MET A 84 -16.58 5.86 -23.60
C MET A 84 -17.28 5.01 -24.65
N ASP A 85 -16.99 3.72 -24.69
CA ASP A 85 -17.51 2.78 -25.69
C ASP A 85 -18.93 2.29 -25.38
N ASP A 86 -19.46 2.65 -24.22
CA ASP A 86 -20.78 2.21 -23.73
C ASP A 86 -21.96 2.85 -24.49
N ASN A 87 -21.67 3.83 -25.36
CA ASN A 87 -22.68 4.51 -26.20
C ASN A 87 -23.00 3.80 -27.52
N SER A 88 -22.28 2.73 -27.88
CA SER A 88 -22.55 1.94 -29.07
C SER A 88 -23.40 0.71 -28.73
N ILE A 89 -24.67 0.93 -28.37
CA ILE A 89 -25.66 -0.15 -28.31
C ILE A 89 -25.91 -0.55 -29.76
N SER A 90 -25.22 -1.61 -30.20
CA SER A 90 -25.50 -2.22 -31.50
C SER A 90 -26.93 -2.76 -31.52
N ALA A 91 -27.65 -2.48 -32.60
CA ALA A 91 -29.00 -3.00 -32.80
C ALA A 91 -29.02 -4.51 -33.05
N ASP A 92 -27.87 -5.11 -33.41
CA ASP A 92 -27.73 -6.53 -33.64
C ASP A 92 -27.37 -7.29 -32.35
N ILE A 93 -28.17 -8.31 -32.03
CA ILE A 93 -28.00 -9.14 -30.84
C ILE A 93 -26.69 -9.96 -30.87
N ILE A 94 -26.20 -10.29 -32.05
CA ILE A 94 -24.93 -11.03 -32.24
C ILE A 94 -23.74 -10.13 -31.93
N ASP A 95 -23.75 -8.90 -32.44
CA ASP A 95 -22.73 -7.91 -32.16
C ASP A 95 -22.71 -7.52 -30.68
N GLN A 96 -23.88 -7.44 -30.05
CA GLN A 96 -24.02 -7.17 -28.63
C GLN A 96 -23.42 -8.30 -27.78
N ALA A 97 -23.63 -9.57 -28.16
CA ALA A 97 -23.06 -10.70 -27.45
C ALA A 97 -21.52 -10.76 -27.58
N SER A 98 -20.99 -10.45 -28.76
CA SER A 98 -19.54 -10.33 -28.97
C SER A 98 -18.92 -9.23 -28.12
N SER A 99 -19.50 -8.03 -28.17
CA SER A 99 -19.05 -6.87 -27.37
C SER A 99 -19.07 -7.17 -25.87
N TYR A 100 -20.11 -7.88 -25.39
CA TYR A 100 -20.17 -8.30 -23.98
C TYR A 100 -19.04 -9.26 -23.62
N THR A 101 -18.68 -10.17 -24.51
CA THR A 101 -17.57 -11.12 -24.31
C THR A 101 -16.23 -10.37 -24.22
N ASP A 102 -16.00 -9.42 -25.11
CA ASP A 102 -14.78 -8.61 -25.13
C ASP A 102 -14.65 -7.76 -23.87
N LYS A 103 -15.73 -7.11 -23.44
CA LYS A 103 -15.77 -6.36 -22.16
C LYS A 103 -15.47 -7.26 -20.94
N ASN A 104 -15.94 -8.52 -20.95
CA ASN A 104 -15.61 -9.47 -19.88
C ASN A 104 -14.11 -9.84 -19.86
N VAL A 105 -13.49 -10.01 -21.03
CA VAL A 105 -12.06 -10.30 -21.12
C VAL A 105 -11.25 -9.11 -20.61
N GLU A 106 -11.60 -7.90 -21.03
CA GLU A 106 -10.97 -6.66 -20.58
C GLU A 106 -11.10 -6.47 -19.05
N MET A 107 -12.30 -6.67 -18.51
CA MET A 107 -12.52 -6.58 -17.06
C MET A 107 -11.70 -7.62 -16.28
N LYS A 108 -11.54 -8.83 -16.80
CA LYS A 108 -10.66 -9.84 -16.22
C LYS A 108 -9.18 -9.39 -16.23
N ALA A 109 -8.74 -8.76 -17.31
CA ALA A 109 -7.38 -8.20 -17.40
C ALA A 109 -7.15 -7.10 -16.37
N ILE A 110 -8.07 -6.14 -16.24
CA ILE A 110 -8.04 -5.07 -15.24
C ILE A 110 -7.99 -5.65 -13.82
N ASN A 111 -8.84 -6.62 -13.49
CA ASN A 111 -8.85 -7.27 -12.18
C ASN A 111 -7.52 -7.98 -11.86
N ARG A 112 -6.87 -8.58 -12.85
CA ARG A 112 -5.54 -9.18 -12.69
C ARG A 112 -4.47 -8.11 -12.41
N GLN A 113 -4.53 -6.96 -13.07
CA GLN A 113 -3.61 -5.85 -12.84
C GLN A 113 -3.81 -5.23 -11.45
N ILE A 114 -5.05 -5.10 -10.98
CA ILE A 114 -5.35 -4.62 -9.61
C ILE A 114 -4.74 -5.55 -8.57
N LYS A 115 -4.84 -6.87 -8.75
CA LYS A 115 -4.19 -7.85 -7.87
C LYS A 115 -2.67 -7.68 -7.87
N LEU A 116 -2.07 -7.47 -9.04
CA LEU A 116 -0.63 -7.24 -9.18
C LEU A 116 -0.18 -5.95 -8.45
N ILE A 117 -0.94 -4.86 -8.55
CA ILE A 117 -0.68 -3.63 -7.79
C ILE A 117 -0.70 -3.91 -6.28
N SER A 118 -1.66 -4.70 -5.79
CA SER A 118 -1.71 -5.10 -4.38
C SER A 118 -0.47 -5.89 -3.94
N GLU A 119 0.04 -6.80 -4.77
CA GLU A 119 1.27 -7.55 -4.46
C GLU A 119 2.52 -6.65 -4.46
N ILE A 120 2.57 -5.68 -5.38
CA ILE A 120 3.64 -4.67 -5.40
C ILE A 120 3.61 -3.84 -4.10
N ASP A 121 2.44 -3.41 -3.66
CA ASP A 121 2.30 -2.65 -2.42
C ASP A 121 2.75 -3.47 -1.18
N LYS A 122 2.42 -4.75 -1.12
CA LYS A 122 2.92 -5.67 -0.08
C LYS A 122 4.44 -5.81 -0.13
N ALA A 123 5.03 -5.91 -1.32
CA ALA A 123 6.48 -5.99 -1.49
C ALA A 123 7.18 -4.69 -1.04
N LEU A 124 6.59 -3.53 -1.35
CA LEU A 124 7.10 -2.23 -0.90
C LEU A 124 7.07 -2.09 0.63
N ILE A 125 6.03 -2.61 1.29
CA ILE A 125 5.94 -2.64 2.76
C ILE A 125 7.07 -3.50 3.32
N ARG A 126 7.27 -4.73 2.83
CA ARG A 126 8.36 -5.62 3.28
C ARG A 126 9.73 -4.97 3.15
N ILE A 127 10.01 -4.30 2.01
CA ILE A 127 11.29 -3.59 1.81
C ILE A 127 11.47 -2.41 2.79
N LYS A 128 10.38 -1.86 3.32
CA LYS A 128 10.43 -0.76 4.28
C LYS A 128 10.66 -1.26 5.70
N ASP A 129 10.11 -2.41 6.04
CA ASP A 129 10.12 -2.97 7.40
C ASP A 129 11.43 -3.72 7.70
N ASP A 130 12.18 -4.17 6.68
CA ASP A 130 13.52 -4.75 6.77
C ASP A 130 14.64 -3.68 6.80
#